data_d01e160632a4e339e9dec16c0eacf053
#
_entry.id   d01e160632a4e339e9dec16c0eacf053
#
_cell.length_a   1.000
_cell.length_b   1.000
_cell.length_c   1.000
_cell.angle_alpha   90.00
_cell.angle_beta   90.00
_cell.angle_gamma   90.00
#
_symmetry.space_group_name_H-M   'P 1'
#
loop_
_entity.id
_entity.type
_entity.pdbx_description
1 polymer ?
#
loop_
_entity_poly.entity_id
_entity_poly.type
_entity_poly.pdbx_seq_one_letter_code
_entity_poly.pdbx_strand_id
1 'polypeptide(L)'
;MRNFLFKSRLDSGSGTSSRYKTFRLLGIGPLIGLLGFMLFSPGASAIPAFARQYGISCSTCHAAFPRLNSFGRDFVANNYRMETWKDNTLQTGDDMLELPKVVPLALRVQAYVQSHQANNMDPATGTVADNSSWDFSSPYMIKLLSSAPLSDHISYYFAGIMSEQGANGTLFLDDAWISHDDLFGSGIGMMLGHFQLSDLMFPRETRLTAQDFLAYRMAGITYERGVTLNRDIGPANLALGVANGNGIDTSYPAGSAGYNRPETLFDNNNSKSVFGRIGADIGPVRTGLFGLTGKQPSGGAVAQYGATLTGTRETNKQVVGLDMSGDNGQLFLFGQLLWNRWDNFLDDSPNVNRSWTGGFIGADYVYSERWTYSLLYNRAMAKDFRGTNTIYEGIETNTLSTTASYYFMRNVKGIIEANFDMQPVNHSANYVGHKTKEGYLLLGLDAAF
;
A
#
# COMPACT_ATOMS: atom_id res chain seq x y z
N MET A 1 -43.01 -37.56 -32.32
CA MET A 1 -44.28 -37.95 -31.69
C MET A 1 -44.58 -37.09 -30.48
N ARG A 2 -45.76 -36.49 -30.54
CA ARG A 2 -46.55 -35.76 -29.54
C ARG A 2 -46.04 -34.44 -28.99
N ASN A 3 -46.65 -33.41 -29.59
CA ASN A 3 -46.94 -32.07 -29.10
C ASN A 3 -47.68 -32.03 -27.75
N PHE A 4 -47.42 -30.98 -26.95
CA PHE A 4 -48.49 -30.36 -26.20
C PHE A 4 -48.26 -28.84 -26.17
N LEU A 5 -49.09 -28.14 -26.91
CA LEU A 5 -49.39 -26.73 -26.84
C LEU A 5 -50.34 -26.49 -25.67
N PHE A 6 -50.12 -25.44 -24.89
CA PHE A 6 -51.21 -24.74 -24.20
C PHE A 6 -51.10 -23.22 -24.32
N LYS A 7 -52.23 -22.65 -24.64
CA LYS A 7 -52.51 -21.31 -25.14
C LYS A 7 -52.83 -20.35 -23.97
N SER A 8 -52.33 -19.17 -24.09
CA SER A 8 -52.82 -17.80 -23.71
C SER A 8 -53.95 -17.59 -22.68
N ARG A 9 -53.71 -16.65 -21.78
CA ARG A 9 -54.70 -15.54 -21.55
C ARG A 9 -53.97 -14.28 -21.06
N LEU A 10 -54.22 -13.20 -21.76
CA LEU A 10 -54.00 -11.80 -21.35
C LEU A 10 -55.01 -11.47 -20.29
N ASP A 11 -54.55 -10.80 -19.20
CA ASP A 11 -55.40 -9.89 -18.44
C ASP A 11 -54.60 -8.67 -18.00
N SER A 12 -55.11 -7.56 -18.42
CA SER A 12 -54.68 -6.20 -18.12
C SER A 12 -55.12 -5.81 -16.71
N GLY A 13 -54.17 -5.36 -15.87
CA GLY A 13 -54.50 -4.80 -14.56
C GLY A 13 -53.40 -3.83 -14.13
N SER A 14 -53.65 -2.56 -14.29
CA SER A 14 -52.89 -1.44 -13.74
C SER A 14 -52.92 -1.47 -12.21
N GLY A 15 -51.74 -1.54 -11.61
CA GLY A 15 -51.60 -1.43 -10.15
C GLY A 15 -50.19 -1.02 -9.79
N THR A 16 -50.01 0.29 -9.58
CA THR A 16 -48.83 0.86 -8.95
C THR A 16 -48.68 0.31 -7.53
N SER A 17 -47.78 -0.59 -7.28
CA SER A 17 -47.36 -0.95 -5.94
C SER A 17 -45.87 -0.69 -5.75
N SER A 18 -45.59 0.35 -4.98
CA SER A 18 -44.30 0.62 -4.35
C SER A 18 -43.82 -0.63 -3.60
N ARG A 19 -42.84 -1.34 -4.15
CA ARG A 19 -42.19 -2.45 -3.44
C ARG A 19 -40.99 -1.89 -2.66
N TYR A 20 -41.21 -1.63 -1.39
CA TYR A 20 -40.10 -1.58 -0.42
C TYR A 20 -39.42 -2.97 -0.43
N LYS A 21 -38.21 -3.04 -0.95
CA LYS A 21 -37.36 -4.24 -0.81
C LYS A 21 -36.93 -4.32 0.65
N THR A 22 -37.58 -5.17 1.39
CA THR A 22 -37.16 -5.62 2.74
C THR A 22 -35.80 -6.29 2.59
N PHE A 23 -34.77 -5.68 3.12
CA PHE A 23 -33.45 -6.28 3.30
C PHE A 23 -33.62 -7.53 4.21
N ARG A 24 -33.50 -8.70 3.65
CA ARG A 24 -33.44 -9.93 4.46
C ARG A 24 -32.04 -10.01 5.11
N LEU A 25 -32.00 -9.74 6.40
CA LEU A 25 -30.87 -9.90 7.32
C LEU A 25 -30.49 -11.41 7.56
N LEU A 26 -30.41 -12.22 6.51
CA LEU A 26 -30.15 -13.67 6.63
C LEU A 26 -28.67 -14.07 6.63
N GLY A 27 -27.74 -13.11 6.58
CA GLY A 27 -26.29 -13.37 6.54
C GLY A 27 -25.50 -13.05 7.81
N ILE A 28 -26.10 -12.47 8.85
CA ILE A 28 -25.36 -11.96 10.02
C ILE A 28 -25.17 -13.06 11.10
N GLY A 29 -26.04 -14.05 11.17
CA GLY A 29 -25.99 -15.10 12.18
C GLY A 29 -24.71 -15.96 12.16
N PRO A 30 -24.23 -16.48 11.01
CA PRO A 30 -23.00 -17.26 10.95
C PRO A 30 -21.74 -16.44 11.25
N LEU A 31 -21.75 -15.14 10.90
CA LEU A 31 -20.61 -14.25 11.14
C LEU A 31 -20.44 -13.94 12.63
N ILE A 32 -21.54 -13.73 13.34
CA ILE A 32 -21.55 -13.56 14.81
C ILE A 32 -21.11 -14.85 15.50
N GLY A 33 -21.50 -16.02 14.99
CA GLY A 33 -21.06 -17.33 15.50
C GLY A 33 -19.56 -17.54 15.33
N LEU A 34 -18.99 -17.15 14.19
CA LEU A 34 -17.54 -17.23 13.92
C LEU A 34 -16.73 -16.27 14.80
N LEU A 35 -17.21 -15.05 15.00
CA LEU A 35 -16.64 -14.10 15.95
C LEU A 35 -16.70 -14.60 17.40
N GLY A 36 -17.81 -15.25 17.79
CA GLY A 36 -17.97 -15.83 19.13
C GLY A 36 -16.99 -16.98 19.39
N PHE A 37 -16.68 -17.80 18.40
CA PHE A 37 -15.74 -18.91 18.53
C PHE A 37 -14.28 -18.44 18.71
N MET A 38 -13.91 -17.29 18.15
CA MET A 38 -12.57 -16.70 18.32
C MET A 38 -12.33 -16.09 19.71
N LEU A 39 -13.39 -15.81 20.48
CA LEU A 39 -13.29 -15.23 21.83
C LEU A 39 -12.89 -16.26 22.91
N PHE A 40 -12.90 -17.56 22.61
CA PHE A 40 -12.61 -18.65 23.57
C PHE A 40 -11.34 -19.43 23.26
N SER A 41 -10.45 -18.95 22.39
CA SER A 41 -9.17 -19.62 22.15
C SER A 41 -8.23 -19.39 23.35
N PRO A 42 -7.70 -20.46 23.99
CA PRO A 42 -6.66 -20.32 24.99
C PRO A 42 -5.44 -19.67 24.32
N GLY A 43 -4.85 -18.68 24.98
CA GLY A 43 -3.86 -17.78 24.44
C GLY A 43 -2.72 -18.48 23.71
N ALA A 44 -2.80 -18.54 22.38
CA ALA A 44 -1.65 -18.79 21.55
C ALA A 44 -0.76 -17.52 21.65
N SER A 45 0.33 -17.61 22.38
CA SER A 45 1.33 -16.56 22.48
C SER A 45 2.12 -16.50 21.17
N ALA A 46 1.50 -15.92 20.15
CA ALA A 46 2.13 -15.69 18.86
C ALA A 46 2.83 -14.35 18.91
N ILE A 47 4.14 -14.34 18.92
CA ILE A 47 4.99 -13.14 19.05
C ILE A 47 5.74 -12.93 17.74
N PRO A 48 5.58 -11.78 17.03
CA PRO A 48 6.36 -11.43 15.85
C PRO A 48 7.88 -11.46 16.07
N ALA A 49 8.66 -11.52 14.98
CA ALA A 49 10.10 -11.78 15.00
C ALA A 49 10.88 -10.99 16.06
N PHE A 50 10.76 -9.66 16.06
CA PHE A 50 11.49 -8.81 17.02
C PHE A 50 11.01 -8.97 18.45
N ALA A 51 9.68 -9.10 18.66
CA ALA A 51 9.15 -9.31 20.00
C ALA A 51 9.64 -10.65 20.60
N ARG A 52 9.81 -11.68 19.76
CA ARG A 52 10.39 -12.98 20.14
C ARG A 52 11.87 -12.87 20.43
N GLN A 53 12.61 -12.19 19.54
CA GLN A 53 14.05 -12.02 19.64
C GLN A 53 14.48 -11.28 20.91
N TYR A 54 13.75 -10.21 21.27
CA TYR A 54 14.07 -9.34 22.41
C TYR A 54 13.21 -9.54 23.65
N GLY A 55 12.20 -10.43 23.60
CA GLY A 55 11.30 -10.68 24.73
C GLY A 55 10.40 -9.48 25.09
N ILE A 56 10.03 -8.66 24.12
CA ILE A 56 9.26 -7.41 24.31
C ILE A 56 7.84 -7.50 23.72
N SER A 57 6.94 -6.64 24.19
CA SER A 57 5.58 -6.53 23.66
C SER A 57 5.55 -5.73 22.34
N CYS A 58 4.57 -6.01 21.48
CA CYS A 58 4.30 -5.19 20.28
C CYS A 58 4.11 -3.70 20.62
N SER A 59 3.54 -3.37 21.77
CA SER A 59 3.31 -1.99 22.20
C SER A 59 4.60 -1.23 22.56
N THR A 60 5.72 -1.92 22.71
CA THR A 60 7.03 -1.27 22.88
C THR A 60 7.40 -0.45 21.64
N CYS A 61 7.14 -1.00 20.44
CA CYS A 61 7.50 -0.36 19.17
C CYS A 61 6.29 0.28 18.46
N HIS A 62 5.06 -0.18 18.74
CA HIS A 62 3.87 0.25 18.03
C HIS A 62 2.92 1.02 18.93
N ALA A 63 2.51 2.21 18.49
CA ALA A 63 1.41 2.95 19.12
C ALA A 63 0.08 2.21 18.90
N ALA A 64 -0.10 1.71 17.66
CA ALA A 64 -1.15 0.80 17.24
C ALA A 64 -0.61 0.02 16.04
N PHE A 65 -0.49 -1.32 16.12
CA PHE A 65 0.07 -2.12 15.04
C PHE A 65 -0.66 -1.88 13.70
N PRO A 66 0.02 -1.57 12.58
CA PRO A 66 1.49 -1.51 12.42
C PRO A 66 2.16 -0.14 12.65
N ARG A 67 1.44 0.94 13.05
CA ARG A 67 2.02 2.27 13.26
C ARG A 67 3.07 2.28 14.37
N LEU A 68 4.28 2.74 14.06
CA LEU A 68 5.36 2.87 15.03
C LEU A 68 5.15 4.07 15.99
N ASN A 69 5.53 3.89 17.24
CA ASN A 69 5.74 4.98 18.20
C ASN A 69 7.18 5.52 18.10
N SER A 70 7.59 6.45 18.99
CA SER A 70 8.95 7.00 18.97
C SER A 70 10.01 5.91 19.12
N PHE A 71 9.86 5.03 20.10
CA PHE A 71 10.81 3.93 20.32
C PHE A 71 10.92 3.01 19.09
N GLY A 72 9.81 2.67 18.45
CA GLY A 72 9.82 1.85 17.25
C GLY A 72 10.53 2.53 16.08
N ARG A 73 10.39 3.84 15.95
CA ARG A 73 11.11 4.61 14.93
C ARG A 73 12.62 4.65 15.23
N ASP A 74 13.00 4.85 16.47
CA ASP A 74 14.41 4.86 16.91
C ASP A 74 15.04 3.48 16.71
N PHE A 75 14.30 2.40 16.95
CA PHE A 75 14.74 1.03 16.68
C PHE A 75 15.01 0.80 15.18
N VAL A 76 14.13 1.28 14.30
CA VAL A 76 14.35 1.21 12.83
C VAL A 76 15.55 2.07 12.43
N ALA A 77 15.68 3.30 12.96
CA ALA A 77 16.80 4.17 12.67
C ALA A 77 18.14 3.57 13.17
N ASN A 78 18.11 2.81 14.28
CA ASN A 78 19.25 2.07 14.79
C ASN A 78 19.43 0.69 14.09
N ASN A 79 19.11 0.63 12.83
CA ASN A 79 19.33 -0.54 11.97
C ASN A 79 18.65 -1.82 12.49
N TYR A 80 17.41 -1.72 13.03
CA TYR A 80 16.63 -2.82 13.61
C TYR A 80 17.36 -3.56 14.74
N ARG A 81 18.13 -2.84 15.52
CA ARG A 81 19.00 -3.36 16.57
C ARG A 81 18.73 -2.70 17.92
N MET A 82 18.82 -3.49 18.97
CA MET A 82 18.86 -3.03 20.36
C MET A 82 20.30 -3.18 20.91
N GLU A 83 20.61 -2.46 22.00
CA GLU A 83 21.91 -2.56 22.66
C GLU A 83 22.24 -3.98 23.12
N THR A 84 21.22 -4.77 23.47
CA THR A 84 21.36 -6.15 23.97
C THR A 84 21.30 -7.22 22.87
N TRP A 85 21.42 -6.85 21.61
CA TRP A 85 21.25 -7.84 20.52
C TRP A 85 22.27 -8.97 20.53
N LYS A 86 23.51 -8.72 20.99
CA LYS A 86 24.56 -9.73 21.09
C LYS A 86 24.23 -10.86 22.08
N ASP A 87 23.49 -10.56 23.13
CA ASP A 87 23.01 -11.55 24.09
C ASP A 87 22.03 -12.55 23.49
N ASN A 88 21.45 -12.20 22.33
CA ASN A 88 20.52 -13.01 21.57
C ASN A 88 21.17 -13.77 20.40
N THR A 89 22.50 -13.78 20.29
CA THR A 89 23.21 -14.60 19.30
C THR A 89 23.53 -16.00 19.83
N LEU A 90 23.58 -16.96 18.91
CA LEU A 90 24.00 -18.33 19.21
C LEU A 90 25.51 -18.39 19.30
N GLN A 91 26.05 -18.90 20.40
CA GLN A 91 27.48 -19.13 20.56
C GLN A 91 27.87 -20.42 19.82
N THR A 92 28.49 -20.29 18.66
CA THR A 92 28.86 -21.43 17.80
C THR A 92 30.29 -21.88 17.99
N GLY A 93 31.14 -21.06 18.65
CA GLY A 93 32.59 -21.27 18.73
C GLY A 93 33.34 -20.86 17.46
N ASP A 94 32.67 -20.26 16.51
CA ASP A 94 33.22 -19.66 15.30
C ASP A 94 33.01 -18.16 15.34
N ASP A 95 34.07 -17.40 15.50
CA ASP A 95 34.04 -15.92 15.64
C ASP A 95 33.59 -15.22 14.34
N MET A 96 33.54 -15.92 13.23
CA MET A 96 33.07 -15.40 11.95
C MET A 96 31.58 -15.75 11.67
N LEU A 97 30.93 -16.52 12.55
CA LEU A 97 29.56 -16.96 12.36
C LEU A 97 28.68 -16.40 13.46
N GLU A 98 27.85 -15.40 13.11
CA GLU A 98 26.82 -14.86 14.00
C GLU A 98 25.43 -15.30 13.55
N LEU A 99 24.71 -15.98 14.42
CA LEU A 99 23.36 -16.48 14.18
C LEU A 99 22.42 -16.03 15.31
N PRO A 100 21.18 -15.58 15.01
CA PRO A 100 20.21 -15.29 16.05
C PRO A 100 19.81 -16.58 16.78
N LYS A 101 19.68 -16.52 18.12
CA LYS A 101 19.21 -17.65 18.95
C LYS A 101 17.80 -18.10 18.59
N VAL A 102 16.98 -17.19 18.13
CA VAL A 102 15.59 -17.44 17.72
C VAL A 102 15.47 -17.15 16.25
N VAL A 103 14.88 -18.06 15.50
CA VAL A 103 14.58 -17.82 14.09
C VAL A 103 13.69 -16.58 13.97
N PRO A 104 14.16 -15.49 13.34
CA PRO A 104 13.46 -14.21 13.31
C PRO A 104 12.38 -14.21 12.23
N LEU A 105 11.36 -15.06 12.42
CA LEU A 105 10.28 -15.25 11.47
C LEU A 105 8.96 -14.72 12.03
N ALA A 106 8.21 -14.00 11.21
CA ALA A 106 6.86 -13.58 11.51
C ALA A 106 5.93 -13.86 10.32
N LEU A 107 4.68 -14.15 10.62
CA LEU A 107 3.62 -14.30 9.63
C LEU A 107 2.55 -13.24 9.91
N ARG A 108 2.07 -12.55 8.87
CA ARG A 108 0.91 -11.68 8.93
C ARG A 108 -0.15 -12.18 7.96
N VAL A 109 -1.37 -12.31 8.45
CA VAL A 109 -2.52 -12.77 7.66
C VAL A 109 -3.61 -11.72 7.72
N GLN A 110 -4.15 -11.39 6.56
CA GLN A 110 -5.32 -10.52 6.42
C GLN A 110 -6.43 -11.28 5.71
N ALA A 111 -7.66 -11.11 6.21
CA ALA A 111 -8.85 -11.71 5.64
C ALA A 111 -10.00 -10.71 5.69
N TYR A 112 -10.68 -10.50 4.57
CA TYR A 112 -11.71 -9.47 4.42
C TYR A 112 -12.99 -10.01 3.82
N VAL A 113 -14.09 -9.37 4.18
CA VAL A 113 -15.33 -9.32 3.41
C VAL A 113 -15.45 -7.91 2.90
N GLN A 114 -15.60 -7.75 1.61
CA GLN A 114 -15.63 -6.45 0.95
C GLN A 114 -16.89 -6.30 0.10
N SER A 115 -17.59 -5.19 0.27
CA SER A 115 -18.60 -4.74 -0.68
C SER A 115 -17.96 -3.63 -1.52
N HIS A 116 -17.86 -3.85 -2.80
CA HIS A 116 -17.21 -2.95 -3.74
C HIS A 116 -18.27 -2.29 -4.63
N GLN A 117 -18.23 -0.97 -4.71
CA GLN A 117 -19.01 -0.21 -5.68
C GLN A 117 -18.14 0.14 -6.86
N ALA A 118 -18.53 -0.25 -8.06
CA ALA A 118 -17.86 0.12 -9.28
C ALA A 118 -18.88 0.42 -10.37
N ASN A 119 -18.68 1.53 -11.05
CA ASN A 119 -19.45 1.88 -12.24
C ASN A 119 -18.51 1.92 -13.43
N ASN A 120 -18.88 1.25 -14.51
CA ASN A 120 -18.16 1.33 -15.79
C ASN A 120 -18.99 2.10 -16.80
N MET A 121 -18.34 2.93 -17.59
CA MET A 121 -18.97 3.59 -18.72
C MET A 121 -18.69 2.81 -20.02
N ASP A 122 -19.73 2.50 -20.77
CA ASP A 122 -19.59 2.03 -22.15
C ASP A 122 -19.30 3.23 -23.05
N PRO A 123 -18.12 3.33 -23.64
CA PRO A 123 -17.75 4.48 -24.45
C PRO A 123 -18.55 4.58 -25.77
N ALA A 124 -19.11 3.47 -26.28
CA ALA A 124 -19.90 3.47 -27.50
C ALA A 124 -21.29 4.06 -27.28
N THR A 125 -21.88 3.85 -26.11
CA THR A 125 -23.27 4.27 -25.80
C THR A 125 -23.33 5.38 -24.78
N GLY A 126 -22.25 5.68 -24.05
CA GLY A 126 -22.24 6.60 -22.91
C GLY A 126 -23.05 6.10 -21.70
N THR A 127 -23.50 4.84 -21.73
CA THR A 127 -24.24 4.26 -20.62
C THR A 127 -23.32 3.83 -19.50
N VAL A 128 -23.74 4.12 -18.26
CA VAL A 128 -23.03 3.70 -17.04
C VAL A 128 -23.66 2.40 -16.53
N ALA A 129 -22.89 1.33 -16.51
CA ALA A 129 -23.29 0.06 -15.92
C ALA A 129 -22.82 -0.02 -14.46
N ASP A 130 -23.71 -0.48 -13.58
CA ASP A 130 -23.38 -0.81 -12.20
C ASP A 130 -22.72 -2.20 -12.14
N ASN A 131 -21.46 -2.23 -11.74
CA ASN A 131 -20.68 -3.45 -11.53
C ASN A 131 -20.36 -3.66 -10.03
N SER A 132 -21.22 -3.17 -9.16
CA SER A 132 -21.07 -3.37 -7.72
C SER A 132 -21.12 -4.84 -7.36
N SER A 133 -20.23 -5.26 -6.48
CA SER A 133 -20.11 -6.65 -6.04
C SER A 133 -19.79 -6.73 -4.54
N TRP A 134 -19.93 -7.90 -3.97
CA TRP A 134 -19.37 -8.22 -2.68
C TRP A 134 -18.62 -9.53 -2.77
N ASP A 135 -17.57 -9.68 -1.97
CA ASP A 135 -16.66 -10.80 -2.07
C ASP A 135 -16.05 -11.16 -0.71
N PHE A 136 -15.66 -12.44 -0.58
CA PHE A 136 -14.82 -12.93 0.50
C PHE A 136 -13.36 -12.94 0.03
N SER A 137 -12.63 -11.90 0.36
CA SER A 137 -11.19 -11.84 0.11
C SER A 137 -10.45 -12.47 1.30
N SER A 138 -10.47 -13.79 1.38
CA SER A 138 -9.93 -14.53 2.52
C SER A 138 -9.26 -15.84 2.08
N PRO A 139 -7.91 -15.95 2.19
CA PRO A 139 -7.00 -14.91 2.67
C PRO A 139 -6.85 -13.77 1.66
N TYR A 140 -6.83 -12.53 2.13
CA TYR A 140 -6.51 -11.38 1.29
C TYR A 140 -5.00 -11.27 1.05
N MET A 141 -4.24 -11.46 2.12
CA MET A 141 -2.78 -11.41 2.10
C MET A 141 -2.21 -12.35 3.17
N ILE A 142 -1.17 -13.06 2.81
CA ILE A 142 -0.27 -13.75 3.74
C ILE A 142 1.12 -13.18 3.51
N LYS A 143 1.70 -12.53 4.52
CA LYS A 143 3.04 -11.95 4.46
C LYS A 143 3.99 -12.72 5.40
N LEU A 144 5.07 -13.22 4.84
CA LEU A 144 6.18 -13.79 5.58
C LEU A 144 7.25 -12.73 5.74
N LEU A 145 7.73 -12.52 6.96
CA LEU A 145 8.73 -11.52 7.30
C LEU A 145 9.85 -12.14 8.13
N SER A 146 11.08 -11.80 7.77
CA SER A 146 12.29 -12.14 8.54
C SER A 146 13.20 -10.92 8.60
N SER A 147 13.67 -10.57 9.78
CA SER A 147 14.64 -9.49 9.97
C SER A 147 15.40 -9.66 11.27
N ALA A 148 16.71 -9.45 11.19
CA ALA A 148 17.60 -9.49 12.35
C ALA A 148 18.90 -8.74 12.05
N PRO A 149 19.65 -8.30 13.09
CA PRO A 149 21.04 -7.95 12.94
C PRO A 149 21.87 -9.21 12.65
N LEU A 150 22.83 -9.08 11.73
CA LEU A 150 23.83 -10.12 11.40
C LEU A 150 25.18 -9.85 12.02
N SER A 151 25.48 -8.58 12.34
CA SER A 151 26.71 -8.16 13.03
C SER A 151 26.49 -6.83 13.74
N ASP A 152 27.51 -6.26 14.33
CA ASP A 152 27.47 -4.96 15.00
C ASP A 152 26.91 -3.83 14.12
N HIS A 153 27.08 -3.95 12.81
CA HIS A 153 26.70 -2.90 11.86
C HIS A 153 25.79 -3.37 10.74
N ILE A 154 25.60 -4.69 10.58
CA ILE A 154 24.85 -5.24 9.45
C ILE A 154 23.54 -5.80 9.92
N SER A 155 22.46 -5.41 9.24
CA SER A 155 21.13 -6.01 9.40
C SER A 155 20.54 -6.40 8.05
N TYR A 156 19.58 -7.30 8.07
CA TYR A 156 18.80 -7.65 6.89
C TYR A 156 17.31 -7.53 7.19
N TYR A 157 16.56 -7.34 6.14
CA TYR A 157 15.10 -7.39 6.15
C TYR A 157 14.62 -8.13 4.90
N PHE A 158 13.75 -9.08 5.11
CA PHE A 158 13.09 -9.82 4.05
C PHE A 158 11.60 -9.88 4.32
N ALA A 159 10.81 -9.58 3.32
CA ALA A 159 9.37 -9.79 3.33
C ALA A 159 8.89 -10.35 1.99
N GLY A 160 8.12 -11.42 2.04
CA GLY A 160 7.45 -12.00 0.89
C GLY A 160 5.95 -12.02 1.10
N ILE A 161 5.19 -11.70 0.09
CA ILE A 161 3.72 -11.71 0.12
C ILE A 161 3.20 -12.81 -0.78
N MET A 162 2.37 -13.67 -0.21
CA MET A 162 1.47 -14.54 -0.94
C MET A 162 0.10 -13.86 -0.94
N SER A 163 -0.41 -13.52 -2.10
CA SER A 163 -1.71 -12.88 -2.25
C SER A 163 -2.55 -13.64 -3.26
N GLU A 164 -3.81 -13.85 -2.93
CA GLU A 164 -4.80 -14.35 -3.88
C GLU A 164 -5.12 -13.34 -4.98
N GLN A 165 -4.91 -12.04 -4.70
CA GLN A 165 -5.19 -10.99 -5.67
C GLN A 165 -4.20 -11.01 -6.84
N GLY A 166 -4.65 -11.55 -7.95
CA GLY A 166 -4.03 -11.37 -9.26
C GLY A 166 -2.93 -12.34 -9.63
N ALA A 167 -2.54 -13.29 -8.76
CA ALA A 167 -1.41 -14.16 -9.06
C ALA A 167 -1.55 -15.62 -8.61
N ASN A 168 -2.74 -16.10 -8.33
CA ASN A 168 -3.00 -17.51 -8.01
C ASN A 168 -2.06 -18.10 -6.94
N GLY A 169 -1.84 -17.36 -5.84
CA GLY A 169 -0.98 -17.79 -4.75
C GLY A 169 0.53 -17.67 -5.03
N THR A 170 0.94 -16.93 -6.03
CA THR A 170 2.37 -16.67 -6.31
C THR A 170 2.98 -15.85 -5.17
N LEU A 171 4.18 -16.21 -4.76
CA LEU A 171 4.96 -15.44 -3.80
C LEU A 171 5.59 -14.22 -4.50
N PHE A 172 5.29 -13.02 -4.02
CA PHE A 172 5.94 -11.79 -4.44
C PHE A 172 6.97 -11.35 -3.42
N LEU A 173 8.10 -10.90 -3.93
CA LEU A 173 9.09 -10.23 -3.11
C LEU A 173 8.53 -8.84 -2.74
N ASP A 174 8.42 -8.56 -1.44
CA ASP A 174 8.01 -7.27 -0.91
C ASP A 174 9.23 -6.39 -0.68
N ASP A 175 9.93 -6.63 0.41
CA ASP A 175 11.21 -6.02 0.73
C ASP A 175 12.28 -7.11 0.84
N ALA A 176 13.47 -6.86 0.33
CA ALA A 176 14.63 -7.74 0.52
C ALA A 176 15.89 -6.92 0.40
N TRP A 177 16.44 -6.53 1.53
CA TRP A 177 17.63 -5.71 1.57
C TRP A 177 18.55 -6.08 2.72
N ILE A 178 19.81 -5.69 2.56
CA ILE A 178 20.86 -5.68 3.57
C ILE A 178 21.25 -4.23 3.82
N SER A 179 21.51 -3.88 5.08
CA SER A 179 21.94 -2.55 5.47
C SER A 179 23.20 -2.61 6.32
N HIS A 180 23.99 -1.56 6.23
CA HIS A 180 25.12 -1.28 7.09
C HIS A 180 24.93 0.12 7.67
N ASP A 181 24.99 0.31 8.97
CA ASP A 181 24.67 1.59 9.62
C ASP A 181 25.86 2.58 9.72
N ASP A 182 27.08 2.10 9.55
CA ASP A 182 28.29 2.94 9.70
C ASP A 182 29.42 2.46 8.78
N LEU A 183 29.34 2.79 7.49
CA LEU A 183 30.38 2.42 6.52
C LEU A 183 31.74 3.01 6.91
N PHE A 184 32.69 2.14 7.19
CA PHE A 184 34.09 2.49 7.52
C PHE A 184 34.24 3.49 8.67
N GLY A 185 33.31 3.53 9.61
CA GLY A 185 33.36 4.48 10.73
C GLY A 185 33.04 5.94 10.33
N SER A 186 32.38 6.14 9.20
CA SER A 186 32.11 7.46 8.63
C SER A 186 30.80 8.10 9.11
N GLY A 187 29.96 7.36 9.82
CA GLY A 187 28.59 7.75 10.14
C GLY A 187 27.65 7.75 8.92
N ILE A 188 28.04 7.09 7.84
CA ILE A 188 27.20 6.90 6.64
C ILE A 188 26.61 5.50 6.70
N GLY A 189 25.30 5.42 6.74
CA GLY A 189 24.56 4.18 6.54
C GLY A 189 24.36 3.86 5.05
N MET A 190 24.23 2.58 4.73
CA MET A 190 23.93 2.08 3.40
C MET A 190 22.84 1.02 3.47
N MET A 191 21.93 1.03 2.53
CA MET A 191 20.96 -0.05 2.28
C MET A 191 21.06 -0.46 0.82
N LEU A 192 21.14 -1.77 0.57
CA LEU A 192 21.25 -2.37 -0.76
C LEU A 192 20.20 -3.48 -0.91
N GLY A 193 19.41 -3.44 -1.96
CA GLY A 193 18.45 -4.47 -2.26
C GLY A 193 17.17 -3.99 -2.92
N HIS A 194 16.06 -4.62 -2.58
CA HIS A 194 14.71 -4.30 -3.02
C HIS A 194 13.97 -3.60 -1.87
N PHE A 195 13.56 -2.37 -2.06
CA PHE A 195 12.94 -1.51 -1.03
C PHE A 195 12.01 -0.47 -1.66
N GLN A 196 11.21 0.19 -0.82
CA GLN A 196 10.30 1.23 -1.27
C GLN A 196 10.95 2.61 -1.18
N LEU A 197 11.02 3.35 -2.31
CA LEU A 197 11.54 4.72 -2.33
C LEU A 197 10.65 5.66 -1.49
N SER A 198 9.35 5.41 -1.49
CA SER A 198 8.36 6.16 -0.71
C SER A 198 8.59 6.11 0.79
N ASP A 199 9.28 5.07 1.28
CA ASP A 199 9.53 4.88 2.70
C ASP A 199 10.52 5.90 3.27
N LEU A 200 11.28 6.57 2.43
CA LEU A 200 12.04 7.75 2.83
C LEU A 200 11.14 8.88 3.37
N MET A 201 9.87 8.92 2.98
CA MET A 201 8.86 9.89 3.44
C MET A 201 7.92 9.27 4.48
N PHE A 202 6.95 8.46 4.03
CA PHE A 202 6.05 7.72 4.90
C PHE A 202 6.03 6.24 4.53
N PRO A 203 6.48 5.35 5.43
CA PRO A 203 6.43 3.91 5.20
C PRO A 203 4.98 3.44 4.99
N ARG A 204 4.71 2.86 3.82
CA ARG A 204 3.37 2.37 3.47
C ARG A 204 2.89 1.26 4.41
N GLU A 205 3.80 0.44 4.89
CA GLU A 205 3.51 -0.69 5.77
C GLU A 205 3.05 -0.28 7.18
N THR A 206 3.29 0.98 7.56
CA THR A 206 2.90 1.49 8.89
C THR A 206 1.52 2.14 8.93
N ARG A 207 0.83 2.26 7.79
CA ARG A 207 -0.53 2.85 7.74
C ARG A 207 -1.56 1.99 8.46
N LEU A 208 -2.55 2.63 9.05
CA LEU A 208 -3.66 1.96 9.75
C LEU A 208 -4.86 1.72 8.84
N THR A 209 -4.94 2.38 7.69
CA THR A 209 -5.98 2.18 6.68
C THR A 209 -5.66 0.98 5.78
N ALA A 210 -6.68 0.29 5.29
CA ALA A 210 -6.54 -0.68 4.19
C ALA A 210 -6.25 0.05 2.88
N GLN A 211 -6.85 1.22 2.68
CA GLN A 211 -6.56 2.10 1.54
C GLN A 211 -5.10 2.54 1.55
N ASP A 212 -4.51 2.51 0.35
CA ASP A 212 -3.11 2.86 0.13
C ASP A 212 -2.90 4.37 -0.10
N PHE A 213 -1.64 4.79 -0.04
CA PHE A 213 -1.15 6.10 -0.47
C PHE A 213 -1.05 6.12 -2.00
N LEU A 214 -2.17 6.43 -2.67
CA LEU A 214 -2.31 6.26 -4.11
C LEU A 214 -1.26 7.02 -4.93
N ALA A 215 -0.88 8.22 -4.48
CA ALA A 215 0.10 9.06 -5.17
C ALA A 215 1.47 8.37 -5.34
N TYR A 216 1.90 7.53 -4.41
CA TYR A 216 3.16 6.78 -4.50
C TYR A 216 3.14 5.77 -5.66
N ARG A 217 2.05 5.04 -5.78
CA ARG A 217 1.87 4.06 -6.86
C ARG A 217 1.81 4.75 -8.21
N MET A 218 1.01 5.81 -8.30
CA MET A 218 0.87 6.59 -9.53
C MET A 218 2.18 7.22 -9.98
N ALA A 219 3.01 7.69 -9.02
CA ALA A 219 4.32 8.23 -9.31
C ALA A 219 5.37 7.14 -9.61
N GLY A 220 5.06 5.86 -9.38
CA GLY A 220 6.02 4.76 -9.54
C GLY A 220 7.26 4.95 -8.67
N ILE A 221 7.06 5.32 -7.41
CA ILE A 221 8.11 5.46 -6.38
C ILE A 221 7.92 4.46 -5.25
N THR A 222 7.26 3.36 -5.52
CA THR A 222 7.10 2.26 -4.60
C THR A 222 8.35 1.39 -4.61
N TYR A 223 8.24 0.11 -4.97
CA TYR A 223 9.35 -0.82 -4.90
C TYR A 223 10.36 -0.64 -6.02
N GLU A 224 11.62 -0.60 -5.62
CA GLU A 224 12.76 -0.48 -6.53
C GLU A 224 13.93 -1.34 -6.05
N ARG A 225 14.80 -1.72 -6.97
CA ARG A 225 16.10 -2.31 -6.65
C ARG A 225 17.17 -1.26 -6.79
N GLY A 226 17.99 -1.11 -5.74
CA GLY A 226 18.98 -0.06 -5.75
C GLY A 226 19.84 -0.04 -4.50
N VAL A 227 20.51 1.08 -4.34
CA VAL A 227 21.32 1.41 -3.16
C VAL A 227 20.93 2.80 -2.65
N THR A 228 20.84 2.92 -1.33
CA THR A 228 20.63 4.20 -0.64
C THR A 228 21.76 4.40 0.36
N LEU A 229 22.32 5.59 0.39
CA LEU A 229 23.19 6.08 1.43
C LEU A 229 22.41 7.07 2.30
N ASN A 230 22.57 7.00 3.61
CA ASN A 230 21.91 7.89 4.56
C ASN A 230 22.88 8.41 5.60
N ARG A 231 22.61 9.60 6.11
CA ARG A 231 23.38 10.22 7.20
C ARG A 231 22.53 11.21 7.97
N ASP A 232 22.64 11.15 9.30
CA ASP A 232 22.06 12.17 10.17
C ASP A 232 23.13 13.20 10.55
N ILE A 233 22.75 14.48 10.48
CA ILE A 233 23.59 15.62 10.81
C ILE A 233 22.78 16.57 11.71
N GLY A 234 22.93 16.41 13.03
CA GLY A 234 22.09 17.12 13.99
C GLY A 234 20.62 16.80 13.79
N PRO A 235 19.74 17.80 13.61
CA PRO A 235 18.32 17.55 13.36
C PRO A 235 18.01 17.15 11.92
N ALA A 236 18.98 17.25 11.00
CA ALA A 236 18.78 16.94 9.59
C ALA A 236 19.10 15.47 9.30
N ASN A 237 18.23 14.84 8.49
CA ASN A 237 18.44 13.52 7.93
C ASN A 237 18.56 13.62 6.41
N LEU A 238 19.57 12.96 5.87
CA LEU A 238 19.90 12.99 4.45
C LEU A 238 19.87 11.57 3.91
N ALA A 239 19.28 11.39 2.74
CA ALA A 239 19.32 10.16 1.98
C ALA A 239 19.58 10.46 0.51
N LEU A 240 20.44 9.65 -0.12
CA LEU A 240 20.73 9.74 -1.55
C LEU A 240 20.85 8.31 -2.09
N GLY A 241 20.26 8.04 -3.24
CA GLY A 241 20.31 6.69 -3.79
C GLY A 241 20.19 6.63 -5.31
N VAL A 242 20.43 5.43 -5.81
CA VAL A 242 20.31 5.06 -7.21
C VAL A 242 19.47 3.78 -7.29
N ALA A 243 18.49 3.76 -8.18
CA ALA A 243 17.61 2.63 -8.41
C ALA A 243 17.44 2.31 -9.90
N ASN A 244 16.92 1.14 -10.21
CA ASN A 244 16.72 0.71 -11.59
C ASN A 244 15.72 1.60 -12.35
N GLY A 245 14.62 2.06 -11.73
CA GLY A 245 13.62 2.89 -12.39
C GLY A 245 12.61 2.07 -13.20
N ASN A 246 11.80 1.27 -12.53
CA ASN A 246 10.89 0.30 -13.18
C ASN A 246 9.64 0.93 -13.83
N GLY A 247 9.48 2.24 -13.77
CA GLY A 247 8.31 2.93 -14.34
C GLY A 247 7.14 3.03 -13.36
N ILE A 248 5.93 3.09 -13.92
CA ILE A 248 4.70 3.31 -13.16
C ILE A 248 3.76 2.10 -13.24
N ASP A 249 2.88 2.02 -12.26
CA ASP A 249 1.78 1.04 -12.26
C ASP A 249 0.81 1.31 -13.43
N THR A 250 0.32 0.25 -14.04
CA THR A 250 -0.65 0.30 -15.12
C THR A 250 -2.11 0.31 -14.63
N SER A 251 -2.32 0.18 -13.32
CA SER A 251 -3.63 0.13 -12.69
C SER A 251 -3.68 1.08 -11.49
N TYR A 252 -4.68 1.95 -11.43
CA TYR A 252 -4.88 2.94 -10.36
C TYR A 252 -6.25 2.78 -9.68
N PRO A 253 -6.53 1.62 -9.05
CA PRO A 253 -7.83 1.40 -8.43
C PRO A 253 -7.96 2.22 -7.15
N ALA A 254 -8.85 3.21 -7.17
CA ALA A 254 -9.17 4.00 -5.99
C ALA A 254 -10.02 3.22 -4.97
N GLY A 255 -10.80 2.26 -5.44
CA GLY A 255 -11.72 1.46 -4.63
C GLY A 255 -11.19 0.10 -4.20
N SER A 256 -9.90 -0.18 -4.39
CA SER A 256 -9.30 -1.44 -3.96
C SER A 256 -8.62 -1.28 -2.61
N ALA A 257 -9.02 -2.09 -1.64
CA ALA A 257 -8.25 -2.27 -0.43
C ALA A 257 -7.00 -3.08 -0.76
N GLY A 258 -5.84 -2.45 -0.72
CA GLY A 258 -4.56 -3.13 -0.74
C GLY A 258 -3.79 -3.11 -2.04
N TYR A 259 -2.86 -4.01 -2.09
CA TYR A 259 -1.79 -4.09 -3.05
C TYR A 259 -2.20 -4.64 -4.40
N ASN A 260 -2.06 -3.84 -5.43
CA ASN A 260 -1.87 -4.36 -6.78
C ASN A 260 -0.50 -3.88 -7.25
N ARG A 261 0.45 -4.80 -7.47
CA ARG A 261 1.82 -4.47 -7.82
C ARG A 261 2.17 -5.02 -9.18
N PRO A 262 2.54 -4.19 -10.13
CA PRO A 262 3.43 -4.61 -11.17
C PRO A 262 4.87 -4.55 -10.61
N GLU A 263 5.49 -5.68 -10.44
CA GLU A 263 6.90 -5.75 -10.13
C GLU A 263 7.66 -6.29 -11.32
N THR A 264 8.58 -5.49 -11.82
CA THR A 264 9.59 -5.98 -12.73
C THR A 264 10.72 -6.57 -11.90
N LEU A 265 11.05 -7.83 -12.17
CA LEU A 265 12.06 -8.56 -11.39
C LEU A 265 13.46 -7.98 -11.60
N PHE A 266 13.77 -7.62 -12.85
CA PHE A 266 15.08 -7.04 -13.20
C PHE A 266 14.88 -5.95 -14.23
N ASP A 267 15.81 -4.99 -14.19
CA ASP A 267 15.89 -3.95 -15.20
C ASP A 267 16.38 -4.55 -16.54
N ASN A 268 15.75 -4.14 -17.62
CA ASN A 268 16.09 -4.57 -18.98
C ASN A 268 16.74 -3.46 -19.82
N ASN A 269 17.10 -2.33 -19.20
CA ASN A 269 17.76 -1.20 -19.83
C ASN A 269 18.95 -0.67 -19.01
N ASN A 270 19.70 0.28 -19.55
CA ASN A 270 20.88 0.85 -18.88
C ASN A 270 20.58 2.15 -18.09
N SER A 271 19.33 2.61 -18.11
CA SER A 271 18.95 3.85 -17.45
C SER A 271 18.70 3.60 -15.96
N LYS A 272 19.19 4.53 -15.13
CA LYS A 272 18.97 4.47 -13.68
C LYS A 272 18.28 5.74 -13.21
N SER A 273 17.51 5.60 -12.13
CA SER A 273 16.91 6.71 -11.42
C SER A 273 17.81 7.13 -10.26
N VAL A 274 18.04 8.42 -10.12
CA VAL A 274 18.68 9.01 -8.94
C VAL A 274 17.60 9.64 -8.09
N PHE A 275 17.65 9.38 -6.80
CA PHE A 275 16.67 9.91 -5.84
C PHE A 275 17.35 10.34 -4.56
N GLY A 276 16.67 11.18 -3.79
CA GLY A 276 17.15 11.56 -2.47
C GLY A 276 16.09 12.29 -1.67
N ARG A 277 16.34 12.39 -0.36
CA ARG A 277 15.53 13.17 0.57
C ARG A 277 16.42 13.93 1.53
N ILE A 278 16.05 15.17 1.79
CA ILE A 278 16.53 15.94 2.92
C ILE A 278 15.36 16.18 3.87
N GLY A 279 15.51 15.83 5.12
CA GLY A 279 14.49 16.00 6.14
C GLY A 279 15.04 16.65 7.41
N ALA A 280 14.13 17.03 8.27
CA ALA A 280 14.46 17.54 9.60
C ALA A 280 13.38 17.14 10.63
N ASP A 281 13.84 16.81 11.83
CA ASP A 281 13.02 16.57 13.00
C ASP A 281 13.07 17.80 13.92
N ILE A 282 11.94 18.52 14.02
CA ILE A 282 11.82 19.77 14.77
C ILE A 282 10.78 19.58 15.88
N GLY A 283 11.23 19.12 17.05
CA GLY A 283 10.34 18.72 18.13
C GLY A 283 9.43 17.56 17.72
N PRO A 284 8.09 17.68 17.83
CA PRO A 284 7.17 16.63 17.42
C PRO A 284 6.90 16.59 15.91
N VAL A 285 7.45 17.54 15.14
CA VAL A 285 7.20 17.69 13.70
C VAL A 285 8.39 17.17 12.92
N ARG A 286 8.10 16.33 11.94
CA ARG A 286 9.03 15.85 10.92
C ARG A 286 8.62 16.40 9.59
N THR A 287 9.57 16.86 8.81
CA THR A 287 9.33 17.36 7.47
C THR A 287 10.47 17.00 6.55
N GLY A 288 10.21 16.96 5.24
CA GLY A 288 11.25 16.67 4.28
C GLY A 288 10.89 17.03 2.85
N LEU A 289 11.93 17.15 2.06
CA LEU A 289 11.87 17.35 0.63
C LEU A 289 12.50 16.14 -0.06
N PHE A 290 11.72 15.50 -0.94
CA PHE A 290 12.13 14.37 -1.76
C PHE A 290 12.32 14.79 -3.21
N GLY A 291 13.27 14.18 -3.90
CA GLY A 291 13.48 14.36 -5.33
C GLY A 291 13.82 13.04 -6.01
N LEU A 292 13.33 12.85 -7.23
CA LEU A 292 13.71 11.75 -8.09
C LEU A 292 13.81 12.24 -9.55
N THR A 293 14.83 11.79 -10.24
CA THR A 293 14.97 11.93 -11.69
C THR A 293 15.47 10.63 -12.29
N GLY A 294 14.90 10.24 -13.41
CA GLY A 294 15.24 8.99 -14.09
C GLY A 294 14.48 8.83 -15.38
N LYS A 295 14.47 7.62 -15.88
CA LYS A 295 13.70 7.24 -17.05
C LYS A 295 12.64 6.20 -16.72
N GLN A 296 11.63 6.15 -17.54
CA GLN A 296 10.56 5.16 -17.48
C GLN A 296 10.17 4.79 -18.93
N PRO A 297 9.57 3.60 -19.14
CA PRO A 297 8.96 3.28 -20.42
C PRO A 297 7.89 4.32 -20.78
N SER A 298 7.75 4.63 -22.07
CA SER A 298 6.65 5.47 -22.53
C SER A 298 5.31 4.78 -22.32
N GLY A 299 4.25 5.58 -22.22
CA GLY A 299 2.88 5.10 -22.21
C GLY A 299 2.39 4.77 -23.60
N GLY A 300 2.11 3.49 -23.86
CA GLY A 300 1.47 3.09 -25.12
C GLY A 300 0.01 3.54 -25.19
N ALA A 301 -0.51 3.70 -26.40
CA ALA A 301 -1.94 3.88 -26.62
C ALA A 301 -2.70 2.64 -26.14
N VAL A 302 -3.73 2.83 -25.32
CA VAL A 302 -4.62 1.73 -24.93
C VAL A 302 -5.65 1.53 -26.00
N ALA A 303 -5.52 0.50 -26.77
CA ALA A 303 -6.55 0.13 -27.72
C ALA A 303 -7.74 -0.57 -27.03
N GLN A 304 -7.52 -1.34 -25.96
CA GLN A 304 -8.56 -2.12 -25.28
C GLN A 304 -8.19 -2.50 -23.85
N TYR A 305 -9.20 -2.77 -23.04
CA TYR A 305 -9.09 -3.33 -21.69
C TYR A 305 -8.22 -4.60 -21.67
N GLY A 306 -7.16 -4.61 -20.86
CA GLY A 306 -6.23 -5.73 -20.72
C GLY A 306 -5.04 -5.76 -21.69
N ALA A 307 -4.88 -4.73 -22.55
CA ALA A 307 -3.70 -4.62 -23.40
C ALA A 307 -2.46 -4.19 -22.60
N THR A 308 -1.29 -4.68 -22.98
CA THR A 308 0.00 -4.27 -22.41
C THR A 308 0.26 -2.81 -22.80
N LEU A 309 0.48 -1.97 -21.82
CA LEU A 309 0.51 -0.52 -21.95
C LEU A 309 1.91 0.09 -21.95
N THR A 310 2.92 -0.75 -21.95
CA THR A 310 4.32 -0.32 -22.06
C THR A 310 4.60 0.12 -23.49
N GLY A 311 4.99 1.37 -23.61
CA GLY A 311 5.52 1.90 -24.89
C GLY A 311 6.92 1.38 -25.16
N THR A 312 7.41 1.68 -26.36
CA THR A 312 8.69 1.20 -26.85
C THR A 312 9.85 2.17 -26.63
N ARG A 313 9.55 3.36 -26.12
CA ARG A 313 10.54 4.45 -25.91
C ARG A 313 10.85 4.61 -24.43
N GLU A 314 12.05 5.07 -24.14
CA GLU A 314 12.41 5.59 -22.81
C GLU A 314 12.12 7.09 -22.74
N THR A 315 11.48 7.51 -21.66
CA THR A 315 11.09 8.91 -21.42
C THR A 315 11.56 9.38 -20.06
N ASN A 316 11.80 10.68 -19.91
CA ASN A 316 12.25 11.23 -18.66
C ASN A 316 11.10 11.37 -17.65
N LYS A 317 11.41 11.06 -16.42
CA LYS A 317 10.53 11.18 -15.27
C LYS A 317 11.20 12.02 -14.19
N GLN A 318 10.46 12.96 -13.64
CA GLN A 318 10.88 13.78 -12.49
C GLN A 318 9.76 13.79 -11.46
N VAL A 319 10.14 13.61 -10.19
CA VAL A 319 9.23 13.69 -9.05
C VAL A 319 9.85 14.59 -7.99
N VAL A 320 9.07 15.52 -7.47
CA VAL A 320 9.44 16.32 -6.30
C VAL A 320 8.36 16.10 -5.24
N GLY A 321 8.76 15.83 -4.03
CA GLY A 321 7.86 15.54 -2.90
C GLY A 321 8.11 16.45 -1.70
N LEU A 322 7.06 16.85 -1.04
CA LEU A 322 7.10 17.51 0.27
C LEU A 322 6.30 16.66 1.24
N ASP A 323 6.89 16.31 2.37
CA ASP A 323 6.24 15.54 3.42
C ASP A 323 6.30 16.25 4.78
N MET A 324 5.28 16.03 5.59
CA MET A 324 5.21 16.54 6.96
C MET A 324 4.37 15.62 7.84
N SER A 325 4.82 15.39 9.06
CA SER A 325 4.05 14.69 10.08
C SER A 325 4.28 15.25 11.47
N GLY A 326 3.31 15.02 12.36
CA GLY A 326 3.40 15.35 13.77
C GLY A 326 2.74 14.29 14.64
N ASP A 327 3.35 13.97 15.77
CA ASP A 327 2.89 12.91 16.68
C ASP A 327 2.94 13.40 18.13
N ASN A 328 1.84 13.27 18.86
CA ASN A 328 1.79 13.51 20.32
C ASN A 328 1.52 12.21 21.13
N GLY A 329 1.71 11.05 20.50
CA GLY A 329 1.44 9.73 21.07
C GLY A 329 0.03 9.22 20.82
N GLN A 330 -1.00 10.03 20.98
CA GLN A 330 -2.39 9.66 20.68
C GLN A 330 -2.81 10.01 19.25
N LEU A 331 -2.47 11.20 18.80
CA LEU A 331 -2.81 11.71 17.49
C LEU A 331 -1.54 11.83 16.63
N PHE A 332 -1.57 11.16 15.49
CA PHE A 332 -0.57 11.29 14.44
C PHE A 332 -1.21 11.93 13.22
N LEU A 333 -0.73 13.11 12.86
CA LEU A 333 -1.11 13.82 11.66
C LEU A 333 0.01 13.70 10.63
N PHE A 334 -0.35 13.43 9.38
CA PHE A 334 0.63 13.29 8.33
C PHE A 334 0.06 13.74 6.99
N GLY A 335 0.94 14.18 6.12
CA GLY A 335 0.56 14.57 4.78
C GLY A 335 1.74 14.67 3.86
N GLN A 336 1.45 14.50 2.56
CA GLN A 336 2.44 14.58 1.50
C GLN A 336 1.85 15.15 0.24
N LEU A 337 2.69 15.86 -0.50
CA LEU A 337 2.40 16.38 -1.83
C LEU A 337 3.52 16.00 -2.79
N LEU A 338 3.16 15.51 -3.98
CA LEU A 338 4.06 15.16 -5.07
C LEU A 338 3.75 16.00 -6.30
N TRP A 339 4.79 16.53 -6.93
CA TRP A 339 4.76 17.10 -8.27
C TRP A 339 5.50 16.17 -9.21
N ASN A 340 4.84 15.77 -10.29
CA ASN A 340 5.34 14.84 -11.29
C ASN A 340 5.40 15.50 -12.65
N ARG A 341 6.50 15.29 -13.36
CA ARG A 341 6.67 15.69 -14.74
C ARG A 341 7.23 14.52 -15.54
N TRP A 342 6.55 14.19 -16.63
CA TRP A 342 6.90 13.12 -17.55
C TRP A 342 7.07 13.71 -18.94
N ASP A 343 8.33 13.77 -19.41
CA ASP A 343 8.64 14.39 -20.68
C ASP A 343 8.38 13.40 -21.84
N ASN A 344 7.64 13.83 -22.85
CA ASN A 344 7.37 13.06 -24.06
C ASN A 344 6.79 11.67 -23.79
N PHE A 345 5.95 11.57 -22.80
CA PHE A 345 5.58 10.28 -22.19
C PHE A 345 4.69 9.40 -23.08
N LEU A 346 3.62 9.93 -23.66
CA LEU A 346 2.70 9.14 -24.47
C LEU A 346 3.21 8.91 -25.89
N ASP A 347 3.08 7.69 -26.41
CA ASP A 347 3.54 7.33 -27.74
C ASP A 347 2.74 8.00 -28.87
N ASP A 348 1.45 8.28 -28.64
CA ASP A 348 0.59 8.99 -29.58
C ASP A 348 0.83 10.51 -29.62
N SER A 349 1.50 11.04 -28.60
CA SER A 349 1.85 12.45 -28.48
C SER A 349 3.30 12.64 -27.98
N PRO A 350 4.31 12.18 -28.75
CA PRO A 350 5.68 12.02 -28.29
C PRO A 350 6.45 13.33 -28.05
N ASN A 351 5.87 14.46 -28.39
CA ASN A 351 6.48 15.79 -28.18
C ASN A 351 5.78 16.59 -27.10
N VAL A 352 4.91 15.96 -26.31
CA VAL A 352 4.13 16.64 -25.26
C VAL A 352 4.61 16.20 -23.89
N ASN A 353 5.08 17.16 -23.10
CA ASN A 353 5.37 16.96 -21.70
C ASN A 353 4.06 16.95 -20.91
N ARG A 354 3.95 16.06 -19.95
CA ARG A 354 2.78 15.94 -19.10
C ARG A 354 3.16 16.06 -17.64
N SER A 355 2.30 16.71 -16.88
CA SER A 355 2.49 16.92 -15.45
C SER A 355 1.24 16.55 -14.68
N TRP A 356 1.43 16.16 -13.44
CA TRP A 356 0.35 15.94 -12.51
C TRP A 356 0.82 16.17 -11.07
N THR A 357 -0.12 16.44 -10.19
CA THR A 357 0.12 16.67 -8.77
C THR A 357 -0.75 15.73 -7.99
N GLY A 358 -0.17 15.04 -7.04
CA GLY A 358 -0.91 14.12 -6.18
C GLY A 358 -0.38 14.12 -4.76
N GLY A 359 -1.18 13.65 -3.83
CA GLY A 359 -0.77 13.56 -2.45
C GLY A 359 -1.87 12.99 -1.57
N PHE A 360 -1.61 13.01 -0.28
CA PHE A 360 -2.55 12.58 0.74
C PHE A 360 -2.39 13.39 2.02
N ILE A 361 -3.45 13.39 2.82
CA ILE A 361 -3.45 13.85 4.21
C ILE A 361 -4.13 12.77 5.03
N GLY A 362 -3.57 12.46 6.18
CA GLY A 362 -4.11 11.45 7.08
C GLY A 362 -4.05 11.86 8.55
N ALA A 363 -4.89 11.21 9.33
CA ALA A 363 -4.95 11.34 10.77
C ALA A 363 -5.21 9.98 11.41
N ASP A 364 -4.35 9.57 12.32
CA ASP A 364 -4.51 8.35 13.12
C ASP A 364 -4.71 8.73 14.57
N TYR A 365 -5.79 8.27 15.19
CA TYR A 365 -6.13 8.53 16.56
C TYR A 365 -6.20 7.24 17.38
N VAL A 366 -5.31 7.10 18.36
CA VAL A 366 -5.30 6.00 19.32
C VAL A 366 -6.19 6.41 20.51
N TYR A 367 -7.46 6.03 20.44
CA TYR A 367 -8.42 6.35 21.49
C TYR A 367 -8.16 5.58 22.78
N SER A 368 -7.77 4.32 22.66
CA SER A 368 -7.44 3.46 23.79
C SER A 368 -6.50 2.32 23.34
N GLU A 369 -6.07 1.48 24.25
CA GLU A 369 -5.27 0.29 23.93
C GLU A 369 -5.95 -0.68 22.95
N ARG A 370 -7.27 -0.59 22.81
CA ARG A 370 -8.07 -1.47 21.95
C ARG A 370 -8.69 -0.78 20.75
N TRP A 371 -8.90 0.53 20.77
CA TRP A 371 -9.57 1.25 19.71
C TRP A 371 -8.67 2.27 19.03
N THR A 372 -8.61 2.21 17.72
CA THR A 372 -7.98 3.21 16.87
C THR A 372 -8.89 3.62 15.73
N TYR A 373 -8.79 4.88 15.34
CA TYR A 373 -9.52 5.47 14.23
C TYR A 373 -8.54 6.11 13.28
N SER A 374 -8.79 6.00 11.98
CA SER A 374 -7.95 6.59 10.96
C SER A 374 -8.78 7.25 9.88
N LEU A 375 -8.28 8.36 9.38
CA LEU A 375 -8.79 9.04 8.19
C LEU A 375 -7.65 9.16 7.19
N LEU A 376 -7.94 8.91 5.93
CA LEU A 376 -7.00 9.11 4.82
C LEU A 376 -7.72 9.75 3.65
N TYR A 377 -7.26 10.92 3.26
CA TYR A 377 -7.70 11.60 2.06
C TYR A 377 -6.61 11.56 1.00
N ASN A 378 -6.90 10.92 -0.15
CA ASN A 378 -6.04 10.91 -1.33
C ASN A 378 -6.60 11.85 -2.39
N ARG A 379 -5.72 12.65 -3.00
CA ARG A 379 -6.07 13.51 -4.11
C ARG A 379 -4.96 13.51 -5.15
N ALA A 380 -5.33 13.30 -6.42
CA ALA A 380 -4.46 13.56 -7.54
C ALA A 380 -5.19 14.35 -8.63
N MET A 381 -4.48 15.27 -9.25
CA MET A 381 -4.96 16.13 -10.33
C MET A 381 -4.05 15.94 -11.53
N ALA A 382 -4.60 15.39 -12.61
CA ALA A 382 -3.86 14.99 -13.81
C ALA A 382 -4.50 15.57 -15.07
N LYS A 383 -4.73 16.88 -15.08
CA LYS A 383 -5.41 17.58 -16.18
C LYS A 383 -4.77 17.35 -17.55
N ASP A 384 -3.44 17.20 -17.60
CA ASP A 384 -2.70 16.98 -18.83
C ASP A 384 -2.99 15.61 -19.47
N PHE A 385 -3.59 14.68 -18.72
CA PHE A 385 -3.99 13.38 -19.24
C PHE A 385 -5.46 13.29 -19.65
N ARG A 386 -6.28 14.32 -19.36
CA ARG A 386 -7.69 14.32 -19.73
C ARG A 386 -7.87 14.32 -21.24
N GLY A 387 -8.72 13.43 -21.74
CA GLY A 387 -9.00 13.29 -23.16
C GLY A 387 -7.88 12.62 -23.96
N THR A 388 -6.92 12.00 -23.31
CA THR A 388 -5.85 11.24 -23.99
C THR A 388 -6.30 9.86 -24.41
N ASN A 389 -7.45 9.40 -23.94
CA ASN A 389 -7.95 8.04 -24.15
C ASN A 389 -6.96 6.95 -23.71
N THR A 390 -6.28 7.18 -22.59
CA THR A 390 -5.31 6.27 -22.01
C THR A 390 -5.68 5.95 -20.56
N ILE A 391 -5.14 4.86 -19.99
CA ILE A 391 -5.31 4.52 -18.56
C ILE A 391 -4.81 5.62 -17.63
N TYR A 392 -3.93 6.49 -18.10
CA TYR A 392 -3.35 7.56 -17.29
C TYR A 392 -4.35 8.66 -16.92
N GLU A 393 -5.52 8.68 -17.55
CA GLU A 393 -6.67 9.47 -17.06
C GLU A 393 -7.09 9.03 -15.65
N GLY A 394 -6.87 7.74 -15.30
CA GLY A 394 -7.12 7.18 -13.98
C GLY A 394 -6.18 7.67 -12.87
N ILE A 395 -5.12 8.43 -13.20
CA ILE A 395 -4.30 9.13 -12.19
C ILE A 395 -5.15 10.14 -11.42
N GLU A 396 -6.14 10.74 -12.08
CA GLU A 396 -7.02 11.70 -11.44
C GLU A 396 -7.93 11.01 -10.43
N THR A 397 -7.65 11.21 -9.14
CA THR A 397 -8.34 10.56 -8.01
C THR A 397 -8.77 11.54 -6.95
N ASN A 398 -9.81 11.17 -6.20
CA ASN A 398 -10.32 11.95 -5.07
C ASN A 398 -11.05 11.00 -4.12
N THR A 399 -10.36 10.48 -3.10
CA THR A 399 -10.93 9.48 -2.19
C THR A 399 -10.77 9.85 -0.73
N LEU A 400 -11.76 9.47 0.06
CA LEU A 400 -11.72 9.57 1.52
C LEU A 400 -11.97 8.19 2.11
N SER A 401 -11.04 7.73 2.93
CA SER A 401 -11.17 6.49 3.69
C SER A 401 -11.32 6.80 5.17
N THR A 402 -12.18 6.07 5.83
CA THR A 402 -12.39 6.13 7.28
C THR A 402 -12.32 4.71 7.83
N THR A 403 -11.47 4.51 8.82
CA THR A 403 -11.17 3.20 9.40
C THR A 403 -11.38 3.20 10.89
N ALA A 404 -12.00 2.16 11.42
CA ALA A 404 -12.02 1.84 12.84
C ALA A 404 -11.41 0.45 13.05
N SER A 405 -10.49 0.33 13.98
CA SER A 405 -9.89 -0.95 14.34
C SER A 405 -10.08 -1.25 15.81
N TYR A 406 -10.41 -2.51 16.10
CA TYR A 406 -10.53 -3.04 17.46
C TYR A 406 -9.52 -4.16 17.68
N TYR A 407 -8.64 -4.00 18.66
CA TYR A 407 -7.61 -4.98 19.01
C TYR A 407 -8.17 -6.00 20.01
N PHE A 408 -8.46 -7.19 19.55
CA PHE A 408 -8.81 -8.33 20.40
C PHE A 408 -7.61 -8.72 21.27
N MET A 409 -6.43 -8.75 20.63
CA MET A 409 -5.10 -8.94 21.22
C MET A 409 -4.13 -7.95 20.55
N ARG A 410 -2.95 -7.75 21.11
CA ARG A 410 -1.94 -6.81 20.53
C ARG A 410 -1.58 -7.13 19.09
N ASN A 411 -1.69 -8.37 18.70
CA ASN A 411 -1.33 -8.89 17.38
C ASN A 411 -2.54 -9.36 16.55
N VAL A 412 -3.77 -9.19 17.03
CA VAL A 412 -5.00 -9.53 16.29
C VAL A 412 -6.00 -8.39 16.42
N LYS A 413 -6.41 -7.85 15.29
CA LYS A 413 -7.40 -6.77 15.23
C LYS A 413 -8.49 -7.05 14.21
N GLY A 414 -9.68 -6.57 14.54
CA GLY A 414 -10.79 -6.40 13.60
C GLY A 414 -10.69 -5.02 12.96
N ILE A 415 -11.08 -4.90 11.71
CA ILE A 415 -11.05 -3.66 10.94
C ILE A 415 -12.41 -3.49 10.27
N ILE A 416 -12.95 -2.28 10.36
CA ILE A 416 -14.01 -1.81 9.48
C ILE A 416 -13.52 -0.54 8.77
N GLU A 417 -13.62 -0.51 7.45
CA GLU A 417 -13.19 0.64 6.65
C GLU A 417 -14.21 0.93 5.57
N ALA A 418 -14.55 2.20 5.42
CA ALA A 418 -15.32 2.72 4.29
C ALA A 418 -14.43 3.64 3.46
N ASN A 419 -14.38 3.39 2.16
CA ASN A 419 -13.73 4.25 1.19
C ASN A 419 -14.78 4.87 0.27
N PHE A 420 -14.72 6.18 0.14
CA PHE A 420 -15.61 6.98 -0.70
C PHE A 420 -14.82 7.55 -1.87
N ASP A 421 -15.17 7.15 -3.07
CA ASP A 421 -14.69 7.82 -4.28
C ASP A 421 -15.54 9.05 -4.53
N MET A 422 -14.92 10.23 -4.36
CA MET A 422 -15.54 11.54 -4.56
C MET A 422 -15.20 12.14 -5.93
N GLN A 423 -14.52 11.38 -6.80
CA GLN A 423 -14.23 11.83 -8.15
C GLN A 423 -15.53 12.00 -8.95
N PRO A 424 -15.73 13.14 -9.61
CA PRO A 424 -16.85 13.31 -10.52
C PRO A 424 -16.82 12.28 -11.63
N VAL A 425 -17.99 11.74 -11.98
CA VAL A 425 -18.11 10.84 -13.14
C VAL A 425 -17.70 11.60 -14.39
N ASN A 426 -16.69 11.11 -15.10
CA ASN A 426 -16.24 11.70 -16.35
C ASN A 426 -16.97 11.06 -17.54
N HIS A 427 -18.00 11.72 -18.02
CA HIS A 427 -18.81 11.26 -19.16
C HIS A 427 -18.10 11.45 -20.52
N SER A 428 -16.98 12.13 -20.57
CA SER A 428 -16.25 12.39 -21.83
C SER A 428 -15.16 11.37 -22.14
N ALA A 429 -14.92 10.41 -21.26
CA ALA A 429 -13.87 9.43 -21.47
C ALA A 429 -14.28 8.43 -22.58
N ASN A 430 -13.60 8.51 -23.70
CA ASN A 430 -13.67 7.48 -24.76
C ASN A 430 -12.88 6.22 -24.39
N TYR A 431 -12.46 6.11 -23.14
CA TYR A 431 -11.64 5.04 -22.62
C TYR A 431 -12.49 3.81 -22.31
N VAL A 432 -12.28 2.73 -23.05
CA VAL A 432 -13.02 1.48 -22.87
C VAL A 432 -12.73 0.85 -21.52
N GLY A 433 -13.77 0.60 -20.74
CA GLY A 433 -13.63 0.04 -19.39
C GLY A 433 -13.18 1.04 -18.33
N HIS A 434 -13.24 2.34 -18.62
CA HIS A 434 -12.97 3.37 -17.64
C HIS A 434 -13.95 3.26 -16.46
N LYS A 435 -13.40 3.06 -15.27
CA LYS A 435 -14.20 3.08 -14.07
C LYS A 435 -14.52 4.51 -13.70
N THR A 436 -15.80 4.82 -13.65
CA THR A 436 -16.27 6.17 -13.40
C THR A 436 -16.37 6.48 -11.90
N LYS A 437 -16.50 5.45 -11.07
CA LYS A 437 -16.58 5.55 -9.62
C LYS A 437 -16.22 4.23 -8.96
N GLU A 438 -15.42 4.30 -7.91
CA GLU A 438 -15.02 3.15 -7.11
C GLU A 438 -15.03 3.50 -5.63
N GLY A 439 -15.77 2.73 -4.84
CA GLY A 439 -15.80 2.84 -3.39
C GLY A 439 -15.95 1.46 -2.78
N TYR A 440 -15.70 1.30 -1.50
CA TYR A 440 -15.89 0.02 -0.81
C TYR A 440 -16.26 0.19 0.65
N LEU A 441 -16.89 -0.85 1.17
CA LEU A 441 -17.01 -1.12 2.60
C LEU A 441 -16.30 -2.46 2.88
N LEU A 442 -15.36 -2.43 3.81
CA LEU A 442 -14.54 -3.59 4.18
C LEU A 442 -14.76 -3.92 5.65
N LEU A 443 -14.95 -5.20 5.93
CA LEU A 443 -14.92 -5.77 7.27
C LEU A 443 -13.88 -6.89 7.29
N GLY A 444 -12.94 -6.88 8.23
CA GLY A 444 -11.88 -7.87 8.20
C GLY A 444 -11.14 -8.08 9.48
N LEU A 445 -10.21 -9.01 9.39
CA LEU A 445 -9.27 -9.39 10.44
C LEU A 445 -7.84 -9.23 9.92
N ASP A 446 -6.95 -8.76 10.78
CA ASP A 446 -5.51 -8.65 10.55
C ASP A 446 -4.80 -9.24 11.76
N ALA A 447 -4.00 -10.27 11.54
CA ALA A 447 -3.28 -10.98 12.58
C ALA A 447 -1.80 -11.13 12.22
N ALA A 448 -0.91 -10.94 13.19
CA ALA A 448 0.53 -11.13 13.04
C ALA A 448 1.06 -12.07 14.14
N PHE A 449 1.86 -13.08 13.77
CA PHE A 449 2.39 -14.08 14.70
C PHE A 449 3.69 -14.73 14.23
#